data_07f8c0deb2d22f77ed0a1817a44880bc
#
_entry.id   07f8c0deb2d22f77ed0a1817a44880bc
#
_cell.length_a   1.000
_cell.length_b   1.000
_cell.length_c   1.000
_cell.angle_alpha   90.00
_cell.angle_beta   90.00
_cell.angle_gamma   90.00
#
_symmetry.space_group_name_H-M   'P 1'
#
loop_
_entity.id
_entity.type
_entity.pdbx_description
1 polymer ?
#
loop_
_entity_poly.entity_id
_entity_poly.type
_entity_poly.pdbx_seq_one_letter_code
_entity_poly.pdbx_strand_id
1 'polypeptide(L)'
;MNKILIVEDNEMNRDMLSRRLTRRGYEIVVARDGQEGLDKMRSEMPDLVLMDMGLPVLDGWQATSQAKASDDISGIPVIALTAHALEQDRVKAMEAGADDYDTKPVNLSRLIE
;
A
#
# COMPACT_ATOMS: atom_id res chain seq x y z
N MET A 1 -17.05 -1.66 -8.59
CA MET A 1 -16.01 -0.61 -8.58
C MET A 1 -14.83 -1.10 -7.78
N ASN A 2 -13.62 -0.88 -8.28
CA ASN A 2 -12.41 -1.33 -7.59
C ASN A 2 -12.12 -0.45 -6.36
N LYS A 3 -11.82 -1.08 -5.26
CA LYS A 3 -11.50 -0.42 -4.00
C LYS A 3 -10.00 -0.49 -3.75
N ILE A 4 -9.38 0.66 -3.48
CA ILE A 4 -7.94 0.75 -3.19
C ILE A 4 -7.75 1.30 -1.78
N LEU A 5 -6.96 0.59 -0.98
CA LEU A 5 -6.53 1.05 0.33
C LEU A 5 -5.17 1.73 0.20
N ILE A 6 -5.07 2.96 0.67
CA ILE A 6 -3.81 3.71 0.71
C ILE A 6 -3.34 3.78 2.15
N VAL A 7 -2.18 3.18 2.43
CA VAL A 7 -1.57 3.22 3.76
C VAL A 7 -0.39 4.18 3.71
N GLU A 8 -0.59 5.38 4.21
CA GLU A 8 0.37 6.49 4.12
C GLU A 8 0.21 7.41 5.33
N ASP A 9 1.29 7.67 6.04
CA ASP A 9 1.26 8.52 7.24
C ASP A 9 1.29 10.02 6.92
N ASN A 10 1.80 10.41 5.77
CA ASN A 10 1.86 11.81 5.36
C ASN A 10 0.51 12.24 4.77
N GLU A 11 -0.13 13.20 5.43
CA GLU A 11 -1.47 13.66 5.03
C GLU A 11 -1.51 14.21 3.61
N MET A 12 -0.50 14.98 3.21
CA MET A 12 -0.43 15.56 1.85
C MET A 12 -0.33 14.47 0.79
N ASN A 13 0.53 13.49 1.00
CA ASN A 13 0.69 12.38 0.06
C ASN A 13 -0.59 11.53 -0.01
N ARG A 14 -1.19 11.27 1.14
CA ARG A 14 -2.44 10.50 1.23
C ARG A 14 -3.57 11.19 0.46
N ASP A 15 -3.72 12.51 0.68
CA ASP A 15 -4.74 13.32 -0.01
C ASP A 15 -4.50 13.35 -1.51
N MET A 16 -3.26 13.56 -1.93
CA MET A 16 -2.91 13.64 -3.34
C MET A 16 -3.24 12.34 -4.07
N LEU A 17 -2.83 11.22 -3.51
CA LEU A 17 -3.10 9.91 -4.11
C LEU A 17 -4.60 9.62 -4.13
N SER A 18 -5.29 9.93 -3.02
CA SER A 18 -6.75 9.73 -2.92
C SER A 18 -7.49 10.48 -4.02
N ARG A 19 -7.17 11.75 -4.20
CA ARG A 19 -7.82 12.59 -5.22
C ARG A 19 -7.58 12.08 -6.63
N ARG A 20 -6.35 11.72 -6.93
CA ARG A 20 -5.98 11.26 -8.28
C ARG A 20 -6.66 9.94 -8.62
N LEU A 21 -6.67 9.00 -7.69
CA LEU A 21 -7.28 7.70 -7.92
C LEU A 21 -8.80 7.79 -7.95
N THR A 22 -9.40 8.64 -7.12
CA THR A 22 -10.83 8.88 -7.16
C THR A 22 -11.26 9.42 -8.53
N ARG A 23 -10.48 10.31 -9.12
CA ARG A 23 -10.76 10.84 -10.46
C ARG A 23 -10.72 9.76 -11.53
N ARG A 24 -10.00 8.68 -11.30
CA ARG A 24 -9.92 7.56 -12.24
C ARG A 24 -11.00 6.50 -11.98
N GLY A 25 -11.90 6.75 -11.07
CA GLY A 25 -13.06 5.89 -10.83
C GLY A 25 -12.89 4.86 -9.73
N TYR A 26 -11.83 4.93 -8.94
CA TYR A 26 -11.60 4.00 -7.83
C TYR A 26 -12.25 4.50 -6.55
N GLU A 27 -12.75 3.55 -5.75
CA GLU A 27 -13.20 3.82 -4.39
C GLU A 27 -11.96 3.78 -3.49
N ILE A 28 -11.77 4.81 -2.65
CA ILE A 28 -10.55 4.95 -1.85
C ILE A 28 -10.85 4.81 -0.36
N VAL A 29 -10.06 3.99 0.31
CA VAL A 29 -10.01 3.88 1.77
C VAL A 29 -8.59 4.24 2.17
N VAL A 30 -8.43 4.94 3.30
CA VAL A 30 -7.12 5.39 3.75
C VAL A 30 -6.80 4.86 5.15
N ALA A 31 -5.52 4.65 5.41
CA ALA A 31 -4.98 4.29 6.71
C ALA A 31 -3.71 5.09 6.95
N ARG A 32 -3.42 5.41 8.21
CA ARG A 32 -2.31 6.30 8.58
C ARG A 32 -1.06 5.56 9.04
N ASP A 33 -1.20 4.30 9.40
CA ASP A 33 -0.09 3.47 9.85
C ASP A 33 -0.33 2.00 9.47
N GLY A 34 0.67 1.17 9.72
CA GLY A 34 0.61 -0.23 9.32
C GLY A 34 -0.45 -1.04 10.05
N GLN A 35 -0.71 -0.72 11.32
CA GLN A 35 -1.73 -1.43 12.09
C GLN A 35 -3.12 -1.10 11.58
N GLU A 36 -3.40 0.19 11.35
CA GLU A 36 -4.67 0.63 10.76
C GLU A 36 -4.83 0.03 9.37
N GLY A 37 -3.72 -0.07 8.62
CA GLY A 37 -3.72 -0.71 7.30
C GLY A 37 -4.19 -2.16 7.36
N LEU A 38 -3.66 -2.94 8.29
CA LEU A 38 -4.07 -4.33 8.47
C LEU A 38 -5.55 -4.43 8.87
N ASP A 39 -5.98 -3.57 9.79
CA ASP A 39 -7.37 -3.55 10.24
C ASP A 39 -8.31 -3.22 9.07
N LYS A 40 -7.95 -2.25 8.24
CA LYS A 40 -8.74 -1.86 7.07
C LYS A 40 -8.75 -2.94 5.98
N MET A 41 -7.65 -3.67 5.82
CA MET A 41 -7.62 -4.80 4.89
C MET A 41 -8.69 -5.83 5.26
N ARG A 42 -8.85 -6.09 6.56
CA ARG A 42 -9.83 -7.05 7.04
C ARG A 42 -11.26 -6.53 6.97
N SER A 43 -11.47 -5.26 7.34
CA SER A 43 -12.81 -4.68 7.39
C SER A 43 -13.34 -4.26 6.03
N GLU A 44 -12.49 -3.78 5.14
CA GLU A 44 -12.88 -3.23 3.84
C GLU A 44 -12.64 -4.18 2.67
N MET A 45 -11.79 -5.17 2.84
CA MET A 45 -11.43 -6.14 1.78
C MET A 45 -11.12 -5.45 0.45
N PRO A 46 -10.11 -4.57 0.41
CA PRO A 46 -9.81 -3.84 -0.83
C PRO A 46 -9.30 -4.75 -1.93
N ASP A 47 -9.42 -4.30 -3.16
CA ASP A 47 -8.90 -5.01 -4.33
C ASP A 47 -7.39 -4.82 -4.51
N LEU A 48 -6.85 -3.76 -3.92
CA LEU A 48 -5.42 -3.42 -4.02
C LEU A 48 -5.02 -2.58 -2.81
N VAL A 49 -3.80 -2.77 -2.33
CA VAL A 49 -3.21 -1.97 -1.24
C VAL A 49 -1.96 -1.26 -1.77
N LEU A 50 -1.89 0.04 -1.56
CA LEU A 50 -0.68 0.83 -1.77
C LEU A 50 -0.06 1.09 -0.40
N MET A 51 1.05 0.42 -0.11
CA MET A 51 1.66 0.40 1.23
C MET A 51 2.96 1.20 1.26
N ASP A 52 2.97 2.30 2.01
CA ASP A 52 4.21 3.02 2.29
C ASP A 52 5.08 2.17 3.21
N MET A 53 6.36 2.06 2.89
CA MET A 53 7.28 1.23 3.67
C MET A 53 7.81 1.94 4.91
N GLY A 54 7.77 3.27 4.97
CA GLY A 54 8.28 4.05 6.09
C GLY A 54 7.24 4.47 7.12
N LEU A 55 6.36 3.57 7.53
CA LEU A 55 5.22 3.88 8.41
C LEU A 55 5.59 3.87 9.90
N PRO A 56 4.91 4.70 10.73
CA PRO A 56 5.02 4.59 12.17
C PRO A 56 4.21 3.42 12.72
N VAL A 57 4.39 3.11 14.01
CA VAL A 57 3.71 2.07 14.79
C VAL A 57 4.08 0.68 14.27
N LEU A 58 3.62 0.34 13.08
CA LEU A 58 3.96 -0.90 12.38
C LEU A 58 4.36 -0.50 10.97
N ASP A 59 5.63 -0.68 10.61
CA ASP A 59 6.11 -0.24 9.30
C ASP A 59 5.55 -1.09 8.15
N GLY A 60 5.72 -0.59 6.92
CA GLY A 60 5.19 -1.24 5.73
C GLY A 60 5.73 -2.64 5.49
N TRP A 61 7.01 -2.89 5.86
CA TRP A 61 7.62 -4.22 5.74
C TRP A 61 6.90 -5.22 6.63
N GLN A 62 6.70 -4.85 7.90
CA GLN A 62 6.03 -5.69 8.90
C GLN A 62 4.56 -5.88 8.56
N ALA A 63 3.87 -4.81 8.16
CA ALA A 63 2.46 -4.88 7.78
C ALA A 63 2.27 -5.82 6.59
N THR A 64 3.11 -5.71 5.57
CA THR A 64 3.04 -6.57 4.39
C THR A 64 3.28 -8.04 4.77
N SER A 65 4.31 -8.31 5.58
CA SER A 65 4.61 -9.68 6.04
C SER A 65 3.44 -10.27 6.81
N GLN A 66 2.84 -9.50 7.72
CA GLN A 66 1.69 -9.98 8.50
C GLN A 66 0.47 -10.22 7.62
N ALA A 67 0.21 -9.33 6.65
CA ALA A 67 -0.90 -9.51 5.72
C ALA A 67 -0.74 -10.79 4.90
N LYS A 68 0.46 -11.03 4.39
CA LYS A 68 0.72 -12.22 3.55
C LYS A 68 0.75 -13.52 4.36
N ALA A 69 0.95 -13.42 5.68
CA ALA A 69 0.90 -14.58 6.58
C ALA A 69 -0.52 -14.86 7.09
N SER A 70 -1.48 -13.99 6.84
CA SER A 70 -2.86 -14.12 7.32
C SER A 70 -3.75 -14.67 6.21
N ASP A 71 -4.33 -15.84 6.41
CA ASP A 71 -5.13 -16.54 5.39
C ASP A 71 -6.29 -15.69 4.86
N ASP A 72 -6.90 -14.87 5.70
CA ASP A 72 -8.06 -14.06 5.33
C ASP A 72 -7.73 -12.91 4.37
N ILE A 73 -6.50 -12.40 4.38
CA ILE A 73 -6.12 -11.25 3.57
C ILE A 73 -4.88 -11.48 2.69
N SER A 74 -4.31 -12.67 2.73
CA SER A 74 -3.07 -12.96 1.98
C SER A 74 -3.24 -12.83 0.46
N GLY A 75 -4.45 -12.96 -0.05
CA GLY A 75 -4.74 -12.86 -1.48
C GLY A 75 -4.88 -11.43 -2.00
N ILE A 76 -4.88 -10.42 -1.11
CA ILE A 76 -5.01 -9.02 -1.51
C ILE A 76 -3.66 -8.53 -2.06
N PRO A 77 -3.59 -8.03 -3.32
CA PRO A 77 -2.34 -7.52 -3.87
C PRO A 77 -1.83 -6.29 -3.09
N VAL A 78 -0.54 -6.26 -2.82
CA VAL A 78 0.13 -5.17 -2.13
C VAL A 78 1.26 -4.62 -3.00
N ILE A 79 1.21 -3.32 -3.31
CA ILE A 79 2.29 -2.63 -4.00
C ILE A 79 3.04 -1.80 -2.96
N ALA A 80 4.33 -2.11 -2.79
CA ALA A 80 5.19 -1.39 -1.86
C ALA A 80 5.61 -0.05 -2.46
N LEU A 81 5.43 1.04 -1.71
CA LEU A 81 5.87 2.38 -2.10
C LEU A 81 7.02 2.80 -1.20
N THR A 82 8.13 3.21 -1.80
CA THR A 82 9.31 3.61 -1.06
C THR A 82 9.89 4.92 -1.61
N ALA A 83 10.54 5.69 -0.74
CA ALA A 83 11.22 6.92 -1.12
C ALA A 83 12.57 6.65 -1.79
N HIS A 84 13.05 5.42 -1.75
CA HIS A 84 14.38 5.05 -2.25
C HIS A 84 14.27 4.01 -3.37
N ALA A 85 15.04 4.23 -4.46
CA ALA A 85 15.06 3.35 -5.62
C ALA A 85 16.23 2.36 -5.57
N LEU A 86 16.71 2.02 -4.38
CA LEU A 86 17.83 1.10 -4.21
C LEU A 86 17.37 -0.35 -4.39
N GLU A 87 18.22 -1.16 -5.01
CA GLU A 87 17.93 -2.58 -5.22
C GLU A 87 17.66 -3.31 -3.90
N GLN A 88 18.34 -2.92 -2.83
CA GLN A 88 18.15 -3.48 -1.49
C GLN A 88 16.71 -3.29 -1.00
N ASP A 89 16.12 -2.12 -1.24
CA ASP A 89 14.76 -1.82 -0.83
C ASP A 89 13.76 -2.65 -1.63
N ARG A 90 14.02 -2.83 -2.91
CA ARG A 90 13.20 -3.66 -3.78
C ARG A 90 13.19 -5.11 -3.31
N VAL A 91 14.38 -5.66 -3.06
CA VAL A 91 14.53 -7.04 -2.56
C VAL A 91 13.81 -7.20 -1.23
N LYS A 92 13.98 -6.24 -0.32
CA LYS A 92 13.34 -6.27 0.99
C LYS A 92 11.82 -6.27 0.87
N ALA A 93 11.27 -5.45 -0.03
CA ALA A 93 9.82 -5.40 -0.27
C ALA A 93 9.30 -6.74 -0.77
N MET A 94 9.98 -7.34 -1.73
CA MET A 94 9.58 -8.62 -2.30
C MET A 94 9.70 -9.76 -1.28
N GLU A 95 10.72 -9.74 -0.43
CA GLU A 95 10.90 -10.72 0.64
C GLU A 95 9.80 -10.60 1.70
N ALA A 96 9.28 -9.39 1.94
CA ALA A 96 8.14 -9.18 2.84
C ALA A 96 6.83 -9.69 2.23
N GLY A 97 6.82 -10.03 0.95
CA GLY A 97 5.67 -10.59 0.26
C GLY A 97 4.87 -9.59 -0.57
N ALA A 98 5.42 -8.40 -0.82
CA ALA A 98 4.78 -7.43 -1.70
C ALA A 98 4.68 -8.01 -3.12
N ASP A 99 3.56 -7.75 -3.79
CA ASP A 99 3.32 -8.25 -5.14
C ASP A 99 4.02 -7.40 -6.19
N ASP A 100 4.28 -6.13 -5.86
CA ASP A 100 5.02 -5.23 -6.72
C ASP A 100 5.64 -4.13 -5.88
N TYR A 101 6.41 -3.26 -6.53
CA TYR A 101 7.22 -2.25 -5.89
C TYR A 101 7.25 -1.00 -6.78
N ASP A 102 7.13 0.16 -6.18
CA ASP A 102 7.28 1.42 -6.89
C ASP A 102 7.95 2.46 -6.00
N THR A 103 8.51 3.49 -6.63
CA THR A 103 9.20 4.55 -5.92
C THR A 103 8.37 5.83 -5.92
N LYS A 104 8.55 6.63 -4.88
CA LYS A 104 7.94 7.96 -4.83
C LYS A 104 8.82 8.96 -5.60
N PRO A 105 8.26 9.93 -6.32
CA PRO A 105 6.83 10.17 -6.48
C PRO A 105 6.14 9.11 -7.35
N VAL A 106 4.89 8.83 -7.04
CA VAL A 106 4.15 7.75 -7.70
C VAL A 106 3.75 8.15 -9.11
N ASN A 107 4.06 7.29 -10.07
CA ASN A 107 3.57 7.42 -11.45
C ASN A 107 2.28 6.60 -11.56
N LEU A 108 1.13 7.28 -11.55
CA LEU A 108 -0.17 6.62 -11.54
C LEU A 108 -0.43 5.80 -12.79
N SER A 109 0.03 6.25 -13.95
CA SER A 109 -0.16 5.51 -15.20
C SER A 109 0.52 4.16 -15.16
N ARG A 110 1.74 4.09 -14.59
CA ARG A 110 2.47 2.83 -14.42
C ARG A 110 1.87 1.99 -13.30
N LEU A 111 1.44 2.63 -12.22
CA LEU A 111 0.99 1.96 -11.01
C LEU A 111 -0.29 1.13 -11.25
N ILE A 112 -1.20 1.63 -12.04
CA ILE A 112 -2.51 1.01 -12.25
C ILE A 112 -2.59 0.11 -13.50
N GLU A 113 -1.46 -0.10 -14.17
CA GLU A 113 -1.39 -1.05 -15.29
C GLU A 113 -1.29 -2.51 -14.76
#